data_ff6443020444051a7daae1b60c2d7185
#
_entry.id   ff6443020444051a7daae1b60c2d7185
#
_cell.length_a   1.000
_cell.length_b   1.000
_cell.length_c   1.000
_cell.angle_alpha   90.00
_cell.angle_beta   90.00
_cell.angle_gamma   90.00
#
_symmetry.space_group_name_H-M   'P 1'
#
loop_
_entity.id
_entity.type
_entity.pdbx_description
1 polymer ?
#
loop_
_entity_poly.entity_id
_entity_poly.type
_entity_poly.pdbx_seq_one_letter_code
_entity_poly.pdbx_strand_id
1 'polypeptide(L)' 'RYDEALENYMNAWKMGNSQGRIGAENVGNSYYNAGDEAKAQEIYQRIIGKK' A
#
# COMPACT_ATOMS: atom_id res chain seq x y z
N ARG A 1 10.89 -5.12 4.46
CA ARG A 1 9.77 -5.97 4.87
C ARG A 1 8.44 -5.35 4.53
N TYR A 2 8.30 -4.07 4.80
CA TYR A 2 7.08 -3.38 4.40
C TYR A 2 6.92 -3.40 2.88
N ASP A 3 8.02 -3.27 2.15
CA ASP A 3 7.93 -3.28 0.70
C ASP A 3 7.48 -4.63 0.17
N GLU A 4 7.96 -5.70 0.79
CA GLU A 4 7.55 -7.04 0.41
C GLU A 4 6.07 -7.27 0.71
N ALA A 5 5.64 -6.83 1.89
CA ALA A 5 4.22 -6.95 2.26
C ALA A 5 3.36 -6.13 1.31
N LEU A 6 3.82 -4.93 0.95
CA LEU A 6 3.09 -4.07 0.03
C LEU A 6 2.86 -4.78 -1.31
N GLU A 7 3.90 -5.40 -1.85
CA GLU A 7 3.76 -6.08 -3.13
C GLU A 7 2.78 -7.25 -3.04
N ASN A 8 2.82 -7.97 -1.93
CA ASN A 8 1.87 -9.06 -1.72
C ASN A 8 0.44 -8.54 -1.67
N TYR A 9 0.21 -7.44 -0.98
CA TYR A 9 -1.12 -6.84 -0.91
C TYR A 9 -1.58 -6.33 -2.26
N MET A 10 -0.68 -5.68 -3.00
CA MET A 10 -1.04 -5.16 -4.32
C MET A 10 -1.39 -6.30 -5.27
N ASN A 11 -0.66 -7.40 -5.20
CA ASN A 11 -0.96 -8.57 -6.02
C ASN A 11 -2.30 -9.17 -5.66
N ALA A 12 -2.61 -9.28 -4.37
CA ALA A 12 -3.90 -9.80 -3.93
C ALA A 12 -5.05 -8.92 -4.46
N TRP A 13 -4.87 -7.62 -4.40
CA TRP A 13 -5.87 -6.68 -4.91
C TRP A 13 -6.05 -6.84 -6.41
N LYS A 14 -4.94 -6.97 -7.13
CA LYS A 14 -4.97 -7.18 -8.58
C LYS A 14 -5.80 -8.41 -8.93
N MET A 15 -5.77 -9.42 -8.08
CA MET A 15 -6.50 -10.66 -8.28
C MET A 15 -7.95 -10.60 -7.80
N GLY A 16 -8.42 -9.42 -7.41
CA GLY A 16 -9.81 -9.23 -7.01
C GLY A 16 -10.07 -9.28 -5.52
N ASN A 17 -9.03 -9.41 -4.71
CA ASN A 17 -9.19 -9.48 -3.26
C ASN A 17 -9.05 -8.07 -2.67
N SER A 18 -10.19 -7.48 -2.27
CA SER A 18 -10.20 -6.11 -1.76
C SER A 18 -9.43 -5.95 -0.45
N GLN A 19 -9.18 -7.04 0.26
CA GLN A 19 -8.33 -6.98 1.46
C GLN A 19 -6.91 -6.54 1.10
N GLY A 20 -6.50 -6.79 -0.13
CA GLY A 20 -5.19 -6.32 -0.59
C GLY A 20 -5.08 -4.81 -0.55
N ARG A 21 -6.14 -4.10 -0.95
CA ARG A 21 -6.14 -2.64 -0.91
C ARG A 21 -6.01 -2.15 0.52
N ILE A 22 -6.76 -2.76 1.43
CA ILE A 22 -6.74 -2.37 2.84
C ILE A 22 -5.34 -2.58 3.41
N GLY A 23 -4.73 -3.73 3.11
CA GLY A 23 -3.36 -4.01 3.57
C GLY A 23 -2.35 -3.01 3.01
N ALA A 24 -2.49 -2.66 1.73
CA ALA A 24 -1.59 -1.69 1.12
C ALA A 24 -1.73 -0.31 1.78
N GLU A 25 -2.96 0.11 2.08
CA GLU A 25 -3.18 1.37 2.79
C GLU A 25 -2.52 1.34 4.16
N ASN A 26 -2.61 0.20 4.85
CA ASN A 26 -1.99 0.08 6.17
C ASN A 26 -0.47 0.20 6.08
N VAL A 27 0.14 -0.32 5.03
CA VAL A 27 1.58 -0.13 4.84
C VAL A 27 1.90 1.34 4.66
N GLY A 28 1.12 2.04 3.83
CA GLY A 28 1.30 3.48 3.64
C GLY A 28 1.19 4.23 4.95
N ASN A 29 0.18 3.89 5.74
CA ASN A 29 -0.04 4.53 7.04
C ASN A 29 1.12 4.27 7.99
N SER A 30 1.71 3.08 7.93
CA SER A 30 2.87 2.77 8.77
C SER A 30 4.05 3.66 8.44
N TYR A 31 4.30 3.89 7.16
CA TYR A 31 5.37 4.82 6.76
C TYR A 31 5.05 6.24 7.21
N TYR A 32 3.80 6.65 7.04
CA TYR A 32 3.39 8.00 7.44
C TYR A 32 3.62 8.20 8.94
N ASN A 33 3.21 7.23 9.74
CA ASN A 33 3.35 7.32 11.20
C ASN A 33 4.81 7.29 11.63
N ALA A 34 5.67 6.69 10.82
CA ALA A 34 7.11 6.66 11.10
C ALA A 34 7.82 7.93 10.64
N GLY A 35 7.08 8.87 10.05
CA GLY A 35 7.67 10.13 9.60
C GLY A 35 8.14 10.13 8.17
N ASP A 36 7.94 9.03 7.44
CA ASP A 36 8.37 8.94 6.04
C ASP A 36 7.19 9.27 5.13
N GLU A 37 6.86 10.55 5.06
CA GLU A 37 5.70 11.00 4.31
C GLU A 37 5.87 10.81 2.81
N ALA A 38 7.09 10.94 2.32
CA ALA A 38 7.35 10.78 0.89
C ALA A 38 7.00 9.36 0.44
N LYS A 39 7.43 8.37 1.22
CA LYS A 39 7.15 6.99 0.91
C LYS A 39 5.66 6.69 1.05
N ALA A 40 5.04 7.25 2.07
CA ALA A 40 3.60 7.07 2.28
C ALA A 40 2.81 7.62 1.07
N GLN A 41 3.17 8.81 0.60
CA GLN A 41 2.50 9.41 -0.55
C GLN A 41 2.68 8.55 -1.79
N GLU A 42 3.87 8.01 -1.99
CA GLU A 42 4.12 7.14 -3.12
C GLU A 42 3.17 5.94 -3.12
N ILE A 43 2.98 5.35 -1.93
CA ILE A 43 2.10 4.20 -1.79
C ILE A 43 0.65 4.60 -2.04
N TYR A 44 0.22 5.71 -1.46
CA TYR A 44 -1.15 6.18 -1.66
C TYR A 44 -1.43 6.46 -3.13
N GLN A 45 -0.47 7.02 -3.84
CA GLN A 45 -0.65 7.30 -5.26
C GLN A 45 -0.78 6.02 -6.07
N ARG A 46 -0.07 4.97 -5.70
CA ARG A 46 -0.22 3.68 -6.36
C ARG A 46 -1.63 3.13 -6.18
N ILE A 47 -2.19 3.32 -5.00
CA ILE A 47 -3.54 2.83 -4.70
C ILE A 47 -4.57 3.64 -5.45
N ILE A 48 -4.48 4.96 -5.40
CA ILE A 48 -5.43 5.86 -6.06
C ILE A 48 -5.35 5.69 -7.57
N GLY A 49 -4.16 5.54 -8.11
CA GLY A 49 -3.96 5.43 -9.53
C GLY A 49 -4.41 4.11 -10.12
N LYS A 50 -4.70 3.13 -9.27
CA LYS A 50 -5.14 1.83 -9.74
C LYS A 50 -6.65 1.82 -9.86
N LYS A 51 -7.13 1.87 -11.03
CA LYS A 51 -8.58 1.90 -11.29
C LYS A 51 -9.08 0.58 -11.83
#